data_485a8b053ae1beae0d807d06f71657da
#
_entry.id   485a8b053ae1beae0d807d06f71657da
#
_cell.length_a   1.000
_cell.length_b   1.000
_cell.length_c   1.000
_cell.angle_alpha   90.00
_cell.angle_beta   90.00
_cell.angle_gamma   90.00
#
_symmetry.space_group_name_H-M   'P 1'
#
loop_
_entity.id
_entity.type
_entity.pdbx_description
1 polymer ?
#
loop_
_entity_poly.entity_id
_entity_poly.type
_entity_poly.pdbx_seq_one_letter_code
_entity_poly.pdbx_strand_id
1 'polypeptide(L)'
;MKLIIHKNYDELSQWAANHIVDRINNFGATPEKPFVLGLPTGSSPLGTYKALIDFYKQGKVSFKNVVTFNMDEYVGIAEEHPESYHSFMFQNFFNHIDIPKENIHILNGNAVDPAKECIAYEEKIRSFGGIELFLGGMGADGHIAFNVPGSSLQSCTRLVNLNYDTISANSRFFDNDLAKVPKQALTVGVQTVMEANEVLILVNGYKKARALQNVVENGINHMWTLSALQAHPQGIIVCDEEATMELKVGTVKYFKESV
;
A
#
# COMPACT_ATOMS: atom_id res chain seq x y z
N MET A 1 1.37 14.18 10.12
CA MET A 1 0.41 13.11 9.71
C MET A 1 -1.02 13.61 9.91
N LYS A 2 -1.90 13.37 8.92
CA LYS A 2 -3.34 13.61 9.02
C LYS A 2 -4.07 12.29 9.27
N LEU A 3 -5.17 12.33 10.04
CA LEU A 3 -6.09 11.20 10.19
C LEU A 3 -7.48 11.65 9.74
N ILE A 4 -8.01 10.99 8.71
CA ILE A 4 -9.32 11.28 8.11
C ILE A 4 -10.24 10.12 8.43
N ILE A 5 -11.38 10.40 9.06
CA ILE A 5 -12.29 9.37 9.58
C ILE A 5 -13.60 9.44 8.79
N HIS A 6 -13.91 8.38 8.10
CA HIS A 6 -15.16 8.18 7.36
C HIS A 6 -16.08 7.21 8.10
N LYS A 7 -17.36 7.27 7.79
CA LYS A 7 -18.37 6.44 8.45
C LYS A 7 -18.16 4.95 8.20
N ASN A 8 -17.72 4.57 7.00
CA ASN A 8 -17.61 3.19 6.56
C ASN A 8 -16.55 3.00 5.46
N TYR A 9 -16.33 1.75 5.08
CA TYR A 9 -15.36 1.36 4.06
C TYR A 9 -15.64 1.97 2.67
N ASP A 10 -16.91 2.13 2.30
CA ASP A 10 -17.27 2.67 0.98
C ASP A 10 -16.91 4.16 0.89
N GLU A 11 -17.23 4.95 1.92
CA GLU A 11 -16.86 6.36 1.99
C GLU A 11 -15.35 6.57 2.02
N LEU A 12 -14.64 5.76 2.81
CA LEU A 12 -13.17 5.74 2.86
C LEU A 12 -12.58 5.46 1.48
N SER A 13 -13.08 4.41 0.80
CA SER A 13 -12.60 4.00 -0.52
C SER A 13 -12.84 5.07 -1.58
N GLN A 14 -14.02 5.69 -1.55
CA GLN A 14 -14.40 6.77 -2.46
C GLN A 14 -13.54 8.02 -2.24
N TRP A 15 -13.28 8.37 -0.97
CA TRP A 15 -12.42 9.50 -0.63
C TRP A 15 -10.99 9.27 -1.13
N ALA A 16 -10.43 8.09 -0.87
CA ALA A 16 -9.08 7.75 -1.32
C ALA A 16 -8.96 7.79 -2.84
N ALA A 17 -9.96 7.26 -3.56
CA ALA A 17 -9.98 7.31 -5.02
C ALA A 17 -10.07 8.74 -5.56
N ASN A 18 -10.92 9.60 -4.99
CA ASN A 18 -10.99 11.02 -5.35
C ASN A 18 -9.64 11.71 -5.13
N HIS A 19 -9.02 11.49 -3.98
CA HIS A 19 -7.71 12.06 -3.66
C HIS A 19 -6.64 11.66 -4.69
N ILE A 20 -6.57 10.39 -5.06
CA ILE A 20 -5.62 9.89 -6.08
C ILE A 20 -5.90 10.54 -7.44
N VAL A 21 -7.17 10.63 -7.86
CA VAL A 21 -7.57 11.28 -9.11
C VAL A 21 -7.15 12.75 -9.14
N ASP A 22 -7.42 13.47 -8.06
CA ASP A 22 -7.04 14.88 -7.94
C ASP A 22 -5.51 15.05 -8.00
N ARG A 23 -4.75 14.15 -7.35
CA ARG A 23 -3.28 14.17 -7.41
C ARG A 23 -2.76 13.92 -8.83
N ILE A 24 -3.28 12.92 -9.53
CA ILE A 24 -2.90 12.60 -10.92
C ILE A 24 -3.22 13.79 -11.84
N ASN A 25 -4.44 14.31 -11.78
CA ASN A 25 -4.90 15.39 -12.66
C ASN A 25 -4.16 16.71 -12.42
N ASN A 26 -3.88 17.05 -11.15
CA ASN A 26 -3.19 18.29 -10.81
C ASN A 26 -1.68 18.23 -11.02
N PHE A 27 -1.08 17.03 -11.16
CA PHE A 27 0.35 16.85 -11.39
C PHE A 27 0.79 17.30 -12.79
N GLY A 28 -0.11 17.19 -13.79
CA GLY A 28 0.21 17.51 -15.17
C GLY A 28 1.19 16.51 -15.79
N ALA A 29 0.95 15.21 -15.57
CA ALA A 29 1.82 14.13 -16.02
C ALA A 29 2.01 14.11 -17.56
N THR A 30 3.27 13.92 -17.99
CA THR A 30 3.66 13.71 -19.38
C THR A 30 4.45 12.41 -19.51
N PRO A 31 4.70 11.89 -20.72
CA PRO A 31 5.57 10.72 -20.90
C PRO A 31 6.97 10.90 -20.32
N GLU A 32 7.53 12.12 -20.35
CA GLU A 32 8.87 12.43 -19.84
C GLU A 32 8.87 12.69 -18.32
N LYS A 33 7.70 13.05 -17.76
CA LYS A 33 7.49 13.28 -16.34
C LYS A 33 6.20 12.60 -15.88
N PRO A 34 6.19 11.27 -15.76
CA PRO A 34 5.00 10.53 -15.36
C PRO A 34 4.64 10.76 -13.89
N PHE A 35 3.37 10.54 -13.54
CA PHE A 35 2.97 10.45 -12.13
C PHE A 35 3.32 9.07 -11.60
N VAL A 36 4.18 8.99 -10.58
CA VAL A 36 4.65 7.72 -10.02
C VAL A 36 3.81 7.34 -8.81
N LEU A 37 3.11 6.20 -8.90
CA LEU A 37 2.13 5.73 -7.92
C LEU A 37 2.56 4.40 -7.30
N GLY A 38 2.79 4.38 -5.99
CA GLY A 38 2.98 3.14 -5.23
C GLY A 38 1.63 2.47 -4.92
N LEU A 39 1.55 1.15 -5.04
CA LEU A 39 0.29 0.40 -4.92
C LEU A 39 0.42 -0.85 -4.04
N PRO A 40 -0.53 -1.11 -3.13
CA PRO A 40 -0.63 -2.32 -2.34
C PRO A 40 -1.52 -3.37 -3.01
N THR A 41 -1.44 -4.60 -2.53
CA THR A 41 -2.44 -5.64 -2.73
C THR A 41 -3.31 -5.82 -1.48
N GLY A 42 -4.16 -6.83 -1.46
CA GLY A 42 -5.01 -7.18 -0.32
C GLY A 42 -6.40 -6.58 -0.37
N SER A 43 -7.18 -6.78 0.69
CA SER A 43 -8.60 -6.42 0.70
C SER A 43 -8.87 -4.92 0.90
N SER A 44 -8.00 -4.19 1.60
CA SER A 44 -8.23 -2.77 1.90
C SER A 44 -8.30 -1.88 0.66
N PRO A 45 -7.45 -2.03 -0.39
CA PRO A 45 -7.49 -1.15 -1.56
C PRO A 45 -8.57 -1.50 -2.60
N LEU A 46 -9.25 -2.66 -2.50
CA LEU A 46 -10.19 -3.11 -3.55
C LEU A 46 -11.31 -2.10 -3.84
N GLY A 47 -11.91 -1.50 -2.81
CA GLY A 47 -12.93 -0.47 -2.98
C GLY A 47 -12.38 0.78 -3.68
N THR A 48 -11.15 1.18 -3.35
CA THR A 48 -10.46 2.29 -4.00
C THR A 48 -10.15 1.97 -5.47
N TYR A 49 -9.66 0.75 -5.78
CA TYR A 49 -9.43 0.34 -7.18
C TYR A 49 -10.70 0.33 -7.99
N LYS A 50 -11.80 -0.19 -7.43
CA LYS A 50 -13.12 -0.14 -8.09
C LYS A 50 -13.56 1.29 -8.40
N ALA A 51 -13.44 2.19 -7.44
CA ALA A 51 -13.79 3.60 -7.64
C ALA A 51 -12.87 4.28 -8.68
N LEU A 52 -11.57 3.99 -8.71
CA LEU A 52 -10.63 4.50 -9.72
C LEU A 52 -10.99 4.01 -11.13
N ILE A 53 -11.37 2.72 -11.27
CA ILE A 53 -11.84 2.16 -12.54
C ILE A 53 -13.13 2.87 -13.00
N ASP A 54 -14.05 3.13 -12.08
CA ASP A 54 -15.30 3.85 -12.41
C ASP A 54 -15.00 5.30 -12.83
N PHE A 55 -14.06 5.98 -12.19
CA PHE A 55 -13.62 7.32 -12.61
C PHE A 55 -12.94 7.32 -13.98
N TYR A 56 -12.11 6.32 -14.25
CA TYR A 56 -11.53 6.14 -15.58
C TYR A 56 -12.61 5.93 -16.65
N LYS A 57 -13.57 5.04 -16.43
CA LYS A 57 -14.69 4.81 -17.36
C LYS A 57 -15.56 6.05 -17.58
N GLN A 58 -15.64 6.95 -16.58
CA GLN A 58 -16.32 8.23 -16.68
C GLN A 58 -15.47 9.33 -17.35
N GLY A 59 -14.23 9.04 -17.76
CA GLY A 59 -13.31 10.00 -18.34
C GLY A 59 -12.76 11.05 -17.37
N LYS A 60 -12.86 10.81 -16.07
CA LYS A 60 -12.38 11.74 -15.02
C LYS A 60 -10.87 11.65 -14.79
N VAL A 61 -10.24 10.55 -15.17
CA VAL A 61 -8.81 10.31 -15.04
C VAL A 61 -8.31 9.41 -16.17
N SER A 62 -7.06 9.59 -16.59
CA SER A 62 -6.32 8.69 -17.48
C SER A 62 -5.04 8.24 -16.79
N PHE A 63 -4.68 6.97 -16.97
CA PHE A 63 -3.47 6.38 -16.41
C PHE A 63 -2.35 6.24 -17.46
N LYS A 64 -2.51 6.82 -18.67
CA LYS A 64 -1.51 6.73 -19.76
C LYS A 64 -0.13 7.23 -19.36
N ASN A 65 -0.07 8.29 -18.55
CA ASN A 65 1.17 8.89 -18.05
C ASN A 65 1.38 8.59 -16.55
N VAL A 66 0.83 7.49 -16.07
CA VAL A 66 1.09 6.98 -14.72
C VAL A 66 2.07 5.82 -14.81
N VAL A 67 3.03 5.78 -13.90
CA VAL A 67 3.93 4.64 -13.67
C VAL A 67 3.63 4.08 -12.30
N THR A 68 3.54 2.76 -12.16
CA THR A 68 3.19 2.14 -10.90
C THR A 68 4.31 1.25 -10.36
N PHE A 69 4.44 1.23 -9.02
CA PHE A 69 5.32 0.33 -8.28
C PHE A 69 4.54 -0.39 -7.20
N ASN A 70 4.47 -1.73 -7.27
CA ASN A 70 3.81 -2.51 -6.24
C ASN A 70 4.71 -2.69 -5.01
N MET A 71 4.10 -2.83 -3.83
CA MET A 71 4.81 -2.93 -2.55
C MET A 71 5.60 -4.21 -2.41
N ASP A 72 5.11 -5.31 -2.95
CA ASP A 72 5.63 -6.64 -2.65
C ASP A 72 5.18 -7.69 -3.68
N GLU A 73 5.84 -8.84 -3.63
CA GLU A 73 5.44 -10.08 -4.33
C GLU A 73 5.99 -11.29 -3.58
N TYR A 74 5.28 -12.39 -3.62
CA TYR A 74 5.74 -13.67 -3.09
C TYR A 74 6.91 -14.23 -3.88
N VAL A 75 7.86 -14.89 -3.19
CA VAL A 75 8.96 -15.63 -3.81
C VAL A 75 8.52 -17.04 -4.16
N GLY A 76 8.85 -17.48 -5.39
CA GLY A 76 8.61 -18.84 -5.84
C GLY A 76 7.18 -19.13 -6.29
N ILE A 77 6.34 -18.09 -6.47
CA ILE A 77 5.01 -18.23 -7.06
C ILE A 77 5.06 -17.79 -8.54
N ALA A 78 4.36 -18.52 -9.42
CA ALA A 78 4.26 -18.11 -10.82
C ALA A 78 3.44 -16.82 -10.95
N GLU A 79 3.78 -15.93 -11.90
CA GLU A 79 3.04 -14.68 -12.13
C GLU A 79 1.55 -14.92 -12.44
N GLU A 80 1.25 -16.02 -13.17
CA GLU A 80 -0.10 -16.41 -13.56
C GLU A 80 -0.87 -17.14 -12.44
N HIS A 81 -0.20 -17.47 -11.33
CA HIS A 81 -0.88 -18.09 -10.20
C HIS A 81 -1.96 -17.15 -9.67
N PRO A 82 -3.20 -17.62 -9.39
CA PRO A 82 -4.30 -16.76 -8.95
C PRO A 82 -3.96 -15.89 -7.72
N GLU A 83 -3.11 -16.40 -6.84
CA GLU A 83 -2.73 -15.74 -5.58
C GLU A 83 -1.39 -14.98 -5.67
N SER A 84 -0.77 -14.86 -6.87
CA SER A 84 0.34 -13.93 -7.06
C SER A 84 -0.19 -12.48 -6.98
N TYR A 85 0.63 -11.57 -6.50
CA TYR A 85 0.25 -10.15 -6.49
C TYR A 85 0.22 -9.57 -7.89
N HIS A 86 1.00 -10.14 -8.81
CA HIS A 86 0.88 -9.86 -10.24
C HIS A 86 -0.55 -10.15 -10.74
N SER A 87 -1.04 -11.37 -10.59
CA SER A 87 -2.41 -11.74 -10.99
C SER A 87 -3.47 -10.90 -10.28
N PHE A 88 -3.30 -10.66 -8.97
CA PHE A 88 -4.21 -9.82 -8.21
C PHE A 88 -4.36 -8.42 -8.83
N MET A 89 -3.24 -7.77 -9.14
CA MET A 89 -3.24 -6.40 -9.68
C MET A 89 -3.83 -6.33 -11.08
N PHE A 90 -3.50 -7.28 -11.94
CA PHE A 90 -4.07 -7.32 -13.29
C PHE A 90 -5.57 -7.60 -13.26
N GLN A 91 -6.05 -8.53 -12.42
CA GLN A 91 -7.47 -8.86 -12.31
C GLN A 91 -8.31 -7.74 -11.70
N ASN A 92 -7.78 -7.04 -10.69
CA ASN A 92 -8.55 -6.06 -9.92
C ASN A 92 -8.35 -4.61 -10.35
N PHE A 93 -7.31 -4.30 -11.16
CA PHE A 93 -7.04 -2.92 -11.52
C PHE A 93 -6.49 -2.75 -12.94
N PHE A 94 -5.30 -3.26 -13.26
CA PHE A 94 -4.59 -2.89 -14.49
C PHE A 94 -5.31 -3.24 -15.79
N ASN A 95 -6.02 -4.38 -15.85
CA ASN A 95 -6.79 -4.77 -17.03
C ASN A 95 -8.01 -3.88 -17.31
N HIS A 96 -8.35 -2.97 -16.40
CA HIS A 96 -9.56 -2.16 -16.48
C HIS A 96 -9.31 -0.68 -16.75
N ILE A 97 -8.04 -0.28 -16.92
CA ILE A 97 -7.60 1.10 -17.13
C ILE A 97 -6.64 1.20 -18.32
N ASP A 98 -6.30 2.42 -18.73
CA ASP A 98 -5.45 2.69 -19.92
C ASP A 98 -3.95 2.80 -19.61
N ILE A 99 -3.48 2.19 -18.51
CA ILE A 99 -2.05 2.19 -18.17
C ILE A 99 -1.25 1.33 -19.18
N PRO A 100 -0.15 1.83 -19.75
CA PRO A 100 0.75 1.02 -20.57
C PRO A 100 1.43 -0.07 -19.74
N LYS A 101 1.59 -1.28 -20.31
CA LYS A 101 2.21 -2.41 -19.57
C LYS A 101 3.64 -2.12 -19.12
N GLU A 102 4.41 -1.39 -19.93
CA GLU A 102 5.77 -0.95 -19.63
C GLU A 102 5.87 -0.01 -18.44
N ASN A 103 4.75 0.60 -18.03
CA ASN A 103 4.65 1.48 -16.87
C ASN A 103 4.27 0.75 -15.58
N ILE A 104 4.03 -0.57 -15.64
CA ILE A 104 3.66 -1.37 -14.49
C ILE A 104 4.90 -2.09 -13.97
N HIS A 105 5.28 -1.83 -12.73
CA HIS A 105 6.42 -2.47 -12.08
C HIS A 105 5.96 -3.25 -10.85
N ILE A 106 6.20 -4.55 -10.88
CA ILE A 106 5.96 -5.49 -9.80
C ILE A 106 7.27 -6.23 -9.56
N LEU A 107 7.66 -6.45 -8.30
CA LEU A 107 8.86 -7.21 -7.95
C LEU A 107 8.78 -8.62 -8.53
N ASN A 108 9.87 -9.08 -9.15
CA ASN A 108 9.93 -10.43 -9.70
C ASN A 108 10.29 -11.45 -8.62
N GLY A 109 9.29 -12.10 -8.03
CA GLY A 109 9.45 -13.14 -7.02
C GLY A 109 10.19 -14.41 -7.51
N ASN A 110 10.40 -14.55 -8.84
CA ASN A 110 11.13 -15.65 -9.46
C ASN A 110 12.51 -15.20 -10.00
N ALA A 111 13.02 -14.05 -9.57
CA ALA A 111 14.35 -13.59 -9.94
C ALA A 111 15.42 -14.59 -9.49
N VAL A 112 16.40 -14.87 -10.37
CA VAL A 112 17.53 -15.77 -10.06
C VAL A 112 18.36 -15.26 -8.88
N ASP A 113 18.46 -13.92 -8.77
CA ASP A 113 19.14 -13.24 -7.67
C ASP A 113 18.17 -12.21 -7.05
N PRO A 114 17.44 -12.59 -5.99
CA PRO A 114 16.49 -11.71 -5.32
C PRO A 114 17.11 -10.41 -4.78
N ALA A 115 18.38 -10.43 -4.39
CA ALA A 115 19.06 -9.24 -3.90
C ALA A 115 19.30 -8.23 -5.01
N LYS A 116 19.72 -8.69 -6.20
CA LYS A 116 19.86 -7.82 -7.37
C LYS A 116 18.52 -7.28 -7.85
N GLU A 117 17.46 -8.09 -7.81
CA GLU A 117 16.10 -7.63 -8.12
C GLU A 117 15.69 -6.47 -7.22
N CYS A 118 15.89 -6.59 -5.91
CA CYS A 118 15.58 -5.54 -4.95
C CYS A 118 16.37 -4.26 -5.21
N ILE A 119 17.68 -4.36 -5.52
CA ILE A 119 18.52 -3.20 -5.86
C ILE A 119 18.03 -2.54 -7.14
N ALA A 120 17.76 -3.32 -8.19
CA ALA A 120 17.28 -2.81 -9.47
C ALA A 120 15.90 -2.13 -9.33
N TYR A 121 15.03 -2.65 -8.45
CA TYR A 121 13.74 -2.06 -8.17
C TYR A 121 13.87 -0.66 -7.54
N GLU A 122 14.74 -0.51 -6.53
CA GLU A 122 15.05 0.78 -5.91
C GLU A 122 15.69 1.76 -6.90
N GLU A 123 16.62 1.28 -7.74
CA GLU A 123 17.24 2.11 -8.80
C GLU A 123 16.19 2.57 -9.80
N LYS A 124 15.25 1.71 -10.15
CA LYS A 124 14.16 2.05 -11.05
C LYS A 124 13.23 3.11 -10.46
N ILE A 125 12.85 3.00 -9.18
CA ILE A 125 12.08 4.03 -8.48
C ILE A 125 12.83 5.37 -8.55
N ARG A 126 14.13 5.37 -8.23
CA ARG A 126 14.98 6.59 -8.29
C ARG A 126 15.09 7.17 -9.69
N SER A 127 15.11 6.35 -10.73
CA SER A 127 15.22 6.81 -12.13
C SER A 127 13.99 7.62 -12.59
N PHE A 128 12.83 7.41 -11.95
CA PHE A 128 11.61 8.22 -12.16
C PHE A 128 11.53 9.45 -11.24
N GLY A 129 12.55 9.69 -10.39
CA GLY A 129 12.56 10.79 -9.43
C GLY A 129 11.89 10.47 -8.09
N GLY A 130 11.61 9.19 -7.82
CA GLY A 130 10.91 8.72 -6.62
C GLY A 130 9.41 8.55 -6.84
N ILE A 131 8.69 8.25 -5.77
CA ILE A 131 7.24 8.00 -5.80
C ILE A 131 6.50 9.28 -5.38
N GLU A 132 5.54 9.73 -6.21
CA GLU A 132 4.73 10.91 -5.91
C GLU A 132 3.68 10.63 -4.83
N LEU A 133 3.00 9.49 -4.92
CA LEU A 133 2.04 9.06 -3.93
C LEU A 133 2.18 7.56 -3.70
N PHE A 134 2.38 7.16 -2.46
CA PHE A 134 2.37 5.76 -2.08
C PHE A 134 1.05 5.43 -1.37
N LEU A 135 0.17 4.70 -2.06
CA LEU A 135 -1.01 4.10 -1.44
C LEU A 135 -0.58 2.84 -0.69
N GLY A 136 -1.04 2.68 0.54
CA GLY A 136 -0.75 1.51 1.37
C GLY A 136 -1.94 1.06 2.20
N GLY A 137 -1.81 -0.11 2.78
CA GLY A 137 -2.68 -0.60 3.85
C GLY A 137 -1.90 -0.81 5.15
N MET A 138 -2.59 -1.11 6.23
CA MET A 138 -1.99 -1.43 7.52
C MET A 138 -2.32 -2.87 7.92
N GLY A 139 -1.34 -3.64 8.36
CA GLY A 139 -1.55 -4.93 9.01
C GLY A 139 -2.29 -4.82 10.35
N ALA A 140 -2.87 -5.91 10.85
CA ALA A 140 -3.51 -5.92 12.17
C ALA A 140 -2.51 -5.73 13.34
N ASP A 141 -1.24 -5.96 13.07
CA ASP A 141 -0.09 -5.73 13.94
C ASP A 141 0.64 -4.40 13.64
N GLY A 142 0.03 -3.52 12.82
CA GLY A 142 0.55 -2.19 12.50
C GLY A 142 1.72 -2.17 11.51
N HIS A 143 1.92 -3.25 10.75
CA HIS A 143 2.93 -3.28 9.70
C HIS A 143 2.48 -2.58 8.42
N ILE A 144 3.45 -2.09 7.64
CA ILE A 144 3.28 -1.67 6.26
C ILE A 144 4.08 -2.58 5.32
N ALA A 145 3.48 -2.98 4.18
CA ALA A 145 4.02 -4.00 3.29
C ALA A 145 4.36 -5.27 4.12
N PHE A 146 5.43 -6.02 3.82
CA PHE A 146 5.88 -7.10 4.70
C PHE A 146 6.93 -6.65 5.74
N ASN A 147 6.85 -5.39 6.20
CA ASN A 147 7.70 -4.92 7.30
C ASN A 147 7.04 -5.20 8.65
N VAL A 148 7.08 -6.47 9.06
CA VAL A 148 6.50 -6.96 10.33
C VAL A 148 7.17 -6.31 11.56
N PRO A 149 6.56 -6.40 12.77
CA PRO A 149 7.14 -5.90 14.02
C PRO A 149 8.61 -6.28 14.18
N GLY A 150 9.44 -5.31 14.56
CA GLY A 150 10.90 -5.47 14.68
C GLY A 150 11.68 -5.11 13.41
N SER A 151 11.03 -4.86 12.28
CA SER A 151 11.71 -4.38 11.07
C SER A 151 12.32 -3.00 11.28
N SER A 152 13.48 -2.76 10.66
CA SER A 152 14.11 -1.44 10.68
C SER A 152 13.24 -0.40 9.99
N LEU A 153 13.07 0.76 10.62
CA LEU A 153 12.37 1.90 10.02
C LEU A 153 13.17 2.56 8.89
N GLN A 154 14.46 2.20 8.74
CA GLN A 154 15.32 2.62 7.64
C GLN A 154 15.54 1.50 6.61
N SER A 155 14.68 0.47 6.61
CA SER A 155 14.77 -0.61 5.63
C SER A 155 14.40 -0.14 4.24
N CYS A 156 15.16 -0.64 3.23
CA CYS A 156 14.84 -0.54 1.81
C CYS A 156 14.27 -1.86 1.29
N THR A 157 13.99 -1.93 0.00
CA THR A 157 13.47 -3.14 -0.67
C THR A 157 14.38 -4.33 -0.43
N ARG A 158 13.81 -5.47 0.00
CA ARG A 158 14.56 -6.65 0.39
C ARG A 158 13.74 -7.94 0.35
N LEU A 159 14.45 -9.05 0.37
CA LEU A 159 13.89 -10.37 0.66
C LEU A 159 13.58 -10.49 2.17
N VAL A 160 12.39 -11.00 2.50
CA VAL A 160 11.97 -11.26 3.88
C VAL A 160 11.43 -12.68 4.02
N ASN A 161 11.62 -13.27 5.20
CA ASN A 161 10.92 -14.48 5.60
C ASN A 161 9.58 -14.10 6.23
N LEU A 162 8.49 -14.74 5.81
CA LEU A 162 7.17 -14.53 6.39
C LEU A 162 7.09 -15.26 7.73
N ASN A 163 6.61 -14.56 8.76
CA ASN A 163 6.35 -15.16 10.06
C ASN A 163 5.08 -16.02 10.05
N TYR A 164 4.90 -16.83 11.10
CA TYR A 164 3.76 -17.73 11.22
C TYR A 164 2.42 -17.00 11.14
N ASP A 165 2.30 -15.84 11.79
CA ASP A 165 1.05 -15.07 11.81
C ASP A 165 0.66 -14.57 10.42
N THR A 166 1.65 -14.09 9.64
CA THR A 166 1.46 -13.68 8.25
C THR A 166 1.05 -14.87 7.37
N ILE A 167 1.76 -16.02 7.51
CA ILE A 167 1.43 -17.26 6.77
C ILE A 167 0.02 -17.72 7.13
N SER A 168 -0.33 -17.73 8.41
CA SER A 168 -1.66 -18.11 8.90
C SER A 168 -2.74 -17.17 8.37
N ALA A 169 -2.53 -15.87 8.44
CA ALA A 169 -3.48 -14.89 7.91
C ALA A 169 -3.70 -15.02 6.40
N ASN A 170 -2.65 -15.34 5.65
CA ASN A 170 -2.69 -15.47 4.19
C ASN A 170 -3.17 -16.85 3.72
N SER A 171 -3.18 -17.88 4.59
CA SER A 171 -3.64 -19.23 4.23
C SER A 171 -5.07 -19.25 3.66
N ARG A 172 -5.92 -18.30 4.06
CA ARG A 172 -7.27 -18.12 3.52
C ARG A 172 -7.33 -17.96 1.99
N PHE A 173 -6.23 -17.50 1.38
CA PHE A 173 -6.09 -17.36 -0.06
C PHE A 173 -5.51 -18.63 -0.72
N PHE A 174 -5.04 -19.58 0.08
CA PHE A 174 -4.42 -20.83 -0.35
C PHE A 174 -5.19 -22.05 0.22
N ASP A 175 -6.52 -22.09 0.04
CA ASP A 175 -7.40 -23.16 0.51
C ASP A 175 -7.32 -23.45 2.02
N ASN A 176 -6.92 -22.48 2.85
CA ASN A 176 -6.55 -22.61 4.26
C ASN A 176 -5.39 -23.60 4.52
N ASP A 177 -4.56 -23.87 3.51
CA ASP A 177 -3.40 -24.74 3.62
C ASP A 177 -2.13 -23.91 3.85
N LEU A 178 -1.60 -23.96 5.07
CA LEU A 178 -0.35 -23.27 5.48
C LEU A 178 0.87 -23.72 4.66
N ALA A 179 0.86 -24.96 4.14
CA ALA A 179 1.98 -25.49 3.36
C ALA A 179 2.06 -24.86 1.96
N LYS A 180 0.93 -24.47 1.39
CA LYS A 180 0.83 -23.81 0.08
C LYS A 180 1.25 -22.34 0.11
N VAL A 181 1.16 -21.69 1.27
CA VAL A 181 1.55 -20.27 1.39
C VAL A 181 3.07 -20.13 1.20
N PRO A 182 3.55 -19.26 0.30
CA PRO A 182 4.97 -18.96 0.16
C PRO A 182 5.59 -18.54 1.50
N LYS A 183 6.84 -18.92 1.71
CA LYS A 183 7.55 -18.66 2.99
C LYS A 183 8.37 -17.38 2.95
N GLN A 184 8.57 -16.83 1.76
CA GLN A 184 9.36 -15.62 1.52
C GLN A 184 8.62 -14.66 0.59
N ALA A 185 8.95 -13.39 0.70
CA ALA A 185 8.48 -12.33 -0.18
C ALA A 185 9.60 -11.32 -0.46
N LEU A 186 9.53 -10.65 -1.60
CA LEU A 186 10.22 -9.40 -1.85
C LEU A 186 9.31 -8.27 -1.43
N THR A 187 9.81 -7.30 -0.69
CA THR A 187 8.99 -6.20 -0.17
C THR A 187 9.77 -4.89 -0.15
N VAL A 188 9.09 -3.79 -0.48
CA VAL A 188 9.65 -2.46 -0.22
C VAL A 188 9.87 -2.28 1.28
N GLY A 189 10.90 -1.53 1.62
CA GLY A 189 11.19 -1.21 3.01
C GLY A 189 10.33 -0.06 3.55
N VAL A 190 10.40 0.15 4.87
CA VAL A 190 9.72 1.28 5.50
C VAL A 190 10.27 2.60 4.95
N GLN A 191 11.59 2.73 4.82
CA GLN A 191 12.22 3.92 4.25
C GLN A 191 11.77 4.16 2.81
N THR A 192 11.71 3.12 1.96
CA THR A 192 11.25 3.24 0.57
C THR A 192 9.86 3.87 0.49
N VAL A 193 8.94 3.47 1.38
CA VAL A 193 7.59 4.07 1.46
C VAL A 193 7.66 5.49 1.99
N MET A 194 8.45 5.75 3.04
CA MET A 194 8.57 7.08 3.67
C MET A 194 9.33 8.11 2.81
N GLU A 195 10.07 7.69 1.79
CA GLU A 195 10.72 8.58 0.80
C GLU A 195 9.76 9.07 -0.29
N ALA A 196 8.53 8.54 -0.37
CA ALA A 196 7.51 9.08 -1.28
C ALA A 196 7.16 10.52 -0.92
N ASN A 197 6.76 11.34 -1.91
CA ASN A 197 6.35 12.72 -1.66
C ASN A 197 5.09 12.79 -0.78
N GLU A 198 4.19 11.81 -0.93
CA GLU A 198 2.98 11.64 -0.12
C GLU A 198 2.73 10.17 0.17
N VAL A 199 2.26 9.86 1.37
CA VAL A 199 1.88 8.49 1.77
C VAL A 199 0.44 8.49 2.25
N LEU A 200 -0.39 7.66 1.60
CA LEU A 200 -1.81 7.50 1.90
C LEU A 200 -2.08 6.07 2.36
N ILE A 201 -2.50 5.90 3.61
CA ILE A 201 -2.73 4.59 4.21
C ILE A 201 -4.22 4.35 4.47
N LEU A 202 -4.72 3.23 3.97
CA LEU A 202 -6.09 2.76 4.17
C LEU A 202 -6.17 1.87 5.40
N VAL A 203 -7.08 2.20 6.33
CA VAL A 203 -7.28 1.41 7.55
C VAL A 203 -8.77 1.20 7.77
N ASN A 204 -9.24 -0.05 7.66
CA ASN A 204 -10.65 -0.36 7.79
C ASN A 204 -10.92 -1.55 8.72
N GLY A 205 -12.01 -1.43 9.47
CA GLY A 205 -12.55 -2.47 10.32
C GLY A 205 -11.91 -2.58 11.70
N TYR A 206 -12.68 -3.07 12.66
CA TYR A 206 -12.31 -3.19 14.08
C TYR A 206 -11.01 -3.96 14.33
N LYS A 207 -10.69 -4.97 13.52
CA LYS A 207 -9.44 -5.75 13.66
C LYS A 207 -8.18 -4.90 13.56
N LYS A 208 -8.27 -3.67 13.04
CA LYS A 208 -7.17 -2.71 12.93
C LYS A 208 -7.14 -1.67 14.05
N ALA A 209 -8.17 -1.60 14.90
CA ALA A 209 -8.35 -0.54 15.89
C ALA A 209 -7.15 -0.42 16.85
N ARG A 210 -6.67 -1.54 17.39
CA ARG A 210 -5.49 -1.56 18.28
C ARG A 210 -4.22 -1.08 17.58
N ALA A 211 -4.01 -1.51 16.34
CA ALA A 211 -2.86 -1.08 15.55
C ALA A 211 -2.93 0.42 15.26
N LEU A 212 -4.12 0.91 14.84
CA LEU A 212 -4.32 2.34 14.59
C LEU A 212 -4.07 3.18 15.84
N GLN A 213 -4.55 2.73 17.00
CA GLN A 213 -4.29 3.42 18.26
C GLN A 213 -2.78 3.53 18.54
N ASN A 214 -2.02 2.45 18.37
CA ASN A 214 -0.58 2.47 18.59
C ASN A 214 0.17 3.36 17.57
N VAL A 215 -0.27 3.34 16.31
CA VAL A 215 0.34 4.15 15.24
C VAL A 215 0.06 5.64 15.42
N VAL A 216 -1.11 6.02 15.94
CA VAL A 216 -1.53 7.42 16.04
C VAL A 216 -1.18 8.06 17.40
N GLU A 217 -1.39 7.35 18.49
CA GLU A 217 -1.31 7.91 19.85
C GLU A 217 0.02 7.66 20.56
N ASN A 218 0.77 6.62 20.16
CA ASN A 218 2.06 6.31 20.75
C ASN A 218 3.21 6.93 19.92
N GLY A 219 4.43 6.90 20.47
CA GLY A 219 5.62 7.35 19.77
C GLY A 219 6.01 6.41 18.62
N ILE A 220 6.87 6.91 17.72
CA ILE A 220 7.44 6.10 16.63
C ILE A 220 8.16 4.88 17.23
N ASN A 221 7.78 3.69 16.75
CA ASN A 221 8.26 2.43 17.29
C ASN A 221 8.29 1.36 16.20
N HIS A 222 9.41 0.66 16.04
CA HIS A 222 9.58 -0.39 15.05
C HIS A 222 8.71 -1.64 15.29
N MET A 223 8.10 -1.77 16.47
CA MET A 223 7.09 -2.82 16.73
C MET A 223 5.74 -2.50 16.06
N TRP A 224 5.54 -1.26 15.64
CA TRP A 224 4.42 -0.75 14.85
C TRP A 224 4.99 0.04 13.68
N THR A 225 5.51 -0.67 12.67
CA THR A 225 6.37 -0.05 11.65
C THR A 225 5.71 1.10 10.90
N LEU A 226 4.38 1.07 10.74
CA LEU A 226 3.62 2.19 10.19
C LEU A 226 3.67 3.45 11.06
N SER A 227 4.06 3.36 12.34
CA SER A 227 4.23 4.55 13.19
C SER A 227 5.28 5.52 12.65
N ALA A 228 6.19 5.07 11.76
CA ALA A 228 7.12 5.93 11.03
C ALA A 228 6.41 7.06 10.27
N LEU A 229 5.14 6.86 9.87
CA LEU A 229 4.33 7.85 9.18
C LEU A 229 4.14 9.15 9.99
N GLN A 230 4.28 9.10 11.31
CA GLN A 230 4.24 10.31 12.16
C GLN A 230 5.32 11.33 11.80
N ALA A 231 6.47 10.87 11.30
CA ALA A 231 7.56 11.75 10.86
C ALA A 231 7.41 12.21 9.40
N HIS A 232 6.46 11.65 8.65
CA HIS A 232 6.29 11.99 7.24
C HIS A 232 5.58 13.36 7.08
N PRO A 233 6.14 14.30 6.28
CA PRO A 233 5.55 15.64 6.13
C PRO A 233 4.16 15.63 5.51
N GLN A 234 3.88 14.69 4.61
CA GLN A 234 2.61 14.52 3.92
C GLN A 234 2.02 13.11 4.12
N GLY A 235 2.10 12.61 5.35
CA GLY A 235 1.50 11.31 5.72
C GLY A 235 0.00 11.48 6.03
N ILE A 236 -0.83 10.63 5.42
CA ILE A 236 -2.28 10.60 5.59
C ILE A 236 -2.71 9.17 5.94
N ILE A 237 -3.49 9.03 6.99
CA ILE A 237 -4.27 7.82 7.26
C ILE A 237 -5.73 8.17 6.99
N VAL A 238 -6.39 7.38 6.16
CA VAL A 238 -7.85 7.42 6.00
C VAL A 238 -8.44 6.13 6.55
N CYS A 239 -9.40 6.24 7.45
CA CYS A 239 -9.96 5.09 8.14
C CYS A 239 -11.49 5.16 8.25
N ASP A 240 -12.11 4.02 8.55
CA ASP A 240 -13.52 3.97 8.94
C ASP A 240 -13.69 4.11 10.47
N GLU A 241 -14.94 4.32 10.92
CA GLU A 241 -15.25 4.46 12.35
C GLU A 241 -14.91 3.20 13.15
N GLU A 242 -15.05 2.01 12.56
CA GLU A 242 -14.71 0.76 13.26
C GLU A 242 -13.21 0.69 13.60
N ALA A 243 -12.34 1.17 12.73
CA ALA A 243 -10.91 1.20 13.00
C ALA A 243 -10.52 2.19 14.12
N THR A 244 -11.40 3.14 14.48
CA THR A 244 -11.12 4.14 15.53
C THR A 244 -11.50 3.69 16.94
N MET A 245 -12.10 2.50 17.12
CA MET A 245 -12.73 2.10 18.39
C MET A 245 -11.77 1.97 19.59
N GLU A 246 -10.47 1.90 19.37
CA GLU A 246 -9.47 1.91 20.46
C GLU A 246 -8.76 3.27 20.61
N LEU A 247 -9.05 4.26 19.75
CA LEU A 247 -8.57 5.62 19.93
C LEU A 247 -9.28 6.30 21.12
N LYS A 248 -8.55 7.17 21.81
CA LYS A 248 -9.16 8.04 22.83
C LYS A 248 -10.20 8.95 22.22
N VAL A 249 -11.29 9.20 22.94
CA VAL A 249 -12.37 10.12 22.50
C VAL A 249 -11.80 11.49 22.10
N GLY A 250 -10.84 12.02 22.87
CA GLY A 250 -10.19 13.30 22.56
C GLY A 250 -9.43 13.29 21.24
N THR A 251 -8.78 12.17 20.91
CA THR A 251 -8.06 11.99 19.65
C THR A 251 -9.00 11.99 18.45
N VAL A 252 -10.09 11.21 18.55
CA VAL A 252 -11.12 11.16 17.50
C VAL A 252 -11.75 12.54 17.28
N LYS A 253 -12.11 13.23 18.37
CA LYS A 253 -12.67 14.58 18.29
C LYS A 253 -11.72 15.56 17.61
N TYR A 254 -10.45 15.57 18.04
CA TYR A 254 -9.43 16.46 17.47
C TYR A 254 -9.30 16.29 15.95
N PHE A 255 -9.20 15.05 15.47
CA PHE A 255 -9.06 14.83 14.03
C PHE A 255 -10.34 15.07 13.23
N LYS A 256 -11.54 14.84 13.80
CA LYS A 256 -12.81 15.20 13.16
C LYS A 256 -13.02 16.72 13.03
N GLU A 257 -12.43 17.51 13.93
CA GLU A 257 -12.51 18.98 13.91
C GLU A 257 -11.38 19.64 13.08
N SER A 258 -10.33 18.90 12.76
CA SER A 258 -9.12 19.43 12.07
C SER A 258 -9.13 19.23 10.55
N VAL A 259 -10.22 18.68 9.99
CA VAL A 259 -10.38 18.38 8.54
C VAL A 259 -11.24 19.43 7.87
#